data_394e78c8c77ef05885d3d2fca2cdd5ed
#
_entry.id   394e78c8c77ef05885d3d2fca2cdd5ed
#
_cell.length_a   1.000
_cell.length_b   1.000
_cell.length_c   1.000
_cell.angle_alpha   90.00
_cell.angle_beta   90.00
_cell.angle_gamma   90.00
#
_symmetry.space_group_name_H-M   'P 1'
#
loop_
_entity.id
_entity.type
_entity.pdbx_description
1 polymer ?
#
loop_
_entity_poly.entity_id
_entity_poly.type
_entity_poly.pdbx_seq_one_letter_code
_entity_poly.pdbx_strand_id
1 'polypeptide(L)'
;LSSLPNADALDAIVSELITLSESDRSAGILMELSTLDLVTKQENQARLVNAGLDLLDCPISGTGQQAKTGDIVLFASGDQTVFSDCSTIFKSFAKQSYYLGEFGNGTKMKLIANLLVAIHNVASAEAVTLAKKSGLDMEQFYEVISSSPCSSKIFELRAPLMIDNTYEPATMKLDIWQKDMQLIREFADNVKSPIPLFATTEPLYQAAID
;
A
#
# COMPACT_ATOMS: atom_id res chain seq x y z
N LEU A 1 12.26 -7.45 -9.62
CA LEU A 1 11.04 -6.91 -8.99
C LEU A 1 10.15 -8.05 -8.56
N SER A 2 9.64 -8.01 -7.33
CA SER A 2 8.63 -8.95 -6.82
C SER A 2 7.39 -8.19 -6.36
N SER A 3 6.22 -8.74 -6.66
CA SER A 3 4.91 -8.30 -6.16
C SER A 3 4.10 -9.56 -5.87
N LEU A 4 4.03 -9.94 -4.60
CA LEU A 4 3.68 -11.27 -4.14
C LEU A 4 2.43 -11.25 -3.25
N PRO A 5 1.63 -12.33 -3.25
CA PRO A 5 0.38 -12.37 -2.51
C PRO A 5 0.57 -12.51 -0.99
N ASN A 6 1.63 -13.17 -0.54
CA ASN A 6 1.85 -13.53 0.86
C ASN A 6 3.34 -13.76 1.19
N ALA A 7 3.62 -13.98 2.47
CA ALA A 7 4.95 -14.25 3.01
C ALA A 7 5.60 -15.52 2.42
N ASP A 8 4.84 -16.60 2.30
CA ASP A 8 5.34 -17.89 1.77
C ASP A 8 5.90 -17.75 0.34
N ALA A 9 5.25 -16.90 -0.46
CA ALA A 9 5.71 -16.64 -1.82
C ALA A 9 7.05 -15.86 -1.84
N LEU A 10 7.26 -14.94 -0.88
CA LEU A 10 8.54 -14.25 -0.72
C LEU A 10 9.63 -15.22 -0.26
N ASP A 11 9.33 -16.05 0.73
CA ASP A 11 10.26 -17.08 1.23
C ASP A 11 10.69 -18.06 0.13
N ALA A 12 9.75 -18.48 -0.72
CA ALA A 12 10.03 -19.37 -1.85
C ALA A 12 10.98 -18.72 -2.86
N ILE A 13 10.70 -17.47 -3.27
CA ILE A 13 11.55 -16.74 -4.22
C ILE A 13 12.94 -16.48 -3.63
N VAL A 14 13.03 -16.07 -2.38
CA VAL A 14 14.32 -15.87 -1.72
C VAL A 14 15.10 -17.16 -1.62
N SER A 15 14.44 -18.27 -1.26
CA SER A 15 15.06 -19.59 -1.20
C SER A 15 15.62 -20.04 -2.56
N GLU A 16 14.93 -19.74 -3.65
CA GLU A 16 15.42 -20.01 -5.00
C GLU A 16 16.62 -19.10 -5.34
N LEU A 17 16.51 -17.80 -5.12
CA LEU A 17 17.55 -16.83 -5.46
C LEU A 17 18.89 -17.12 -4.78
N ILE A 18 18.89 -17.51 -3.50
CA ILE A 18 20.13 -17.81 -2.76
C ILE A 18 20.84 -19.07 -3.26
N THR A 19 20.14 -19.98 -3.98
CA THR A 19 20.73 -21.19 -4.57
C THR A 19 21.35 -20.97 -5.94
N LEU A 20 21.06 -19.85 -6.61
CA LEU A 20 21.64 -19.52 -7.90
C LEU A 20 23.15 -19.26 -7.78
N SER A 21 23.91 -19.72 -8.77
CA SER A 21 25.33 -19.39 -8.87
C SER A 21 25.52 -17.89 -9.16
N GLU A 22 26.67 -17.33 -8.84
CA GLU A 22 26.97 -15.92 -9.16
C GLU A 22 26.82 -15.60 -10.65
N SER A 23 27.14 -16.55 -11.52
CA SER A 23 27.00 -16.40 -12.97
C SER A 23 25.54 -16.33 -13.44
N ASP A 24 24.60 -16.88 -12.67
CA ASP A 24 23.18 -16.91 -13.00
C ASP A 24 22.41 -15.74 -12.39
N ARG A 25 23.05 -14.96 -11.51
CA ARG A 25 22.49 -13.75 -10.88
C ARG A 25 22.76 -12.54 -11.74
N SER A 26 21.76 -12.04 -12.45
CA SER A 26 21.94 -10.91 -13.38
C SER A 26 22.15 -9.56 -12.74
N ALA A 27 21.65 -9.30 -11.53
CA ALA A 27 21.67 -7.98 -10.91
C ALA A 27 21.98 -7.95 -9.40
N GLY A 28 21.87 -9.05 -8.69
CA GLY A 28 22.14 -9.08 -7.24
C GLY A 28 21.16 -8.31 -6.35
N ILE A 29 20.13 -7.66 -6.91
CA ILE A 29 19.20 -6.80 -6.18
C ILE A 29 17.77 -7.30 -6.37
N LEU A 30 17.05 -7.56 -5.27
CA LEU A 30 15.60 -7.79 -5.25
C LEU A 30 14.88 -6.51 -4.77
N MET A 31 13.96 -5.99 -5.57
CA MET A 31 13.05 -4.91 -5.18
C MET A 31 11.70 -5.52 -4.85
N GLU A 32 11.30 -5.52 -3.58
CA GLU A 32 10.09 -6.16 -3.08
C GLU A 32 8.97 -5.12 -2.89
N LEU A 33 7.90 -5.23 -3.70
CA LEU A 33 6.84 -4.23 -3.83
C LEU A 33 5.57 -4.56 -3.02
N SER A 34 5.50 -5.75 -2.42
CA SER A 34 4.28 -6.23 -1.76
C SER A 34 4.07 -5.55 -0.41
N THR A 35 2.81 -5.53 0.04
CA THR A 35 2.47 -5.22 1.43
C THR A 35 2.47 -6.53 2.22
N LEU A 36 3.56 -6.79 2.93
CA LEU A 36 3.76 -7.96 3.81
C LEU A 36 4.15 -7.48 5.21
N ASP A 37 4.17 -8.42 6.16
CA ASP A 37 4.63 -8.10 7.50
C ASP A 37 6.13 -7.78 7.53
N LEU A 38 6.49 -6.91 8.48
CA LEU A 38 7.86 -6.38 8.57
C LEU A 38 8.87 -7.45 8.97
N VAL A 39 8.49 -8.39 9.83
CA VAL A 39 9.38 -9.46 10.34
C VAL A 39 9.79 -10.36 9.19
N THR A 40 8.83 -10.86 8.42
CA THR A 40 9.10 -11.69 7.21
C THR A 40 10.06 -10.97 6.24
N LYS A 41 9.82 -9.68 5.98
CA LYS A 41 10.71 -8.92 5.08
C LYS A 41 12.13 -8.79 5.65
N GLN A 42 12.28 -8.54 6.95
CA GLN A 42 13.59 -8.42 7.61
C GLN A 42 14.35 -9.75 7.63
N GLU A 43 13.66 -10.85 7.90
CA GLU A 43 14.26 -12.20 7.85
C GLU A 43 14.76 -12.53 6.44
N ASN A 44 13.97 -12.23 5.41
CA ASN A 44 14.37 -12.44 4.02
C ASN A 44 15.51 -11.51 3.58
N GLN A 45 15.52 -10.25 4.05
CA GLN A 45 16.66 -9.37 3.85
C GLN A 45 17.94 -9.97 4.41
N ALA A 46 17.92 -10.46 5.65
CA ALA A 46 19.09 -11.06 6.27
C ALA A 46 19.58 -12.29 5.50
N ARG A 47 18.68 -13.14 5.00
CA ARG A 47 19.02 -14.29 4.16
C ARG A 47 19.70 -13.89 2.84
N LEU A 48 19.18 -12.88 2.15
CA LEU A 48 19.74 -12.38 0.90
C LEU A 48 21.11 -11.74 1.11
N VAL A 49 21.25 -10.87 2.13
CA VAL A 49 22.53 -10.22 2.46
C VAL A 49 23.61 -11.26 2.78
N ASN A 50 23.29 -12.29 3.54
CA ASN A 50 24.22 -13.40 3.81
C ASN A 50 24.65 -14.18 2.55
N ALA A 51 23.84 -14.11 1.50
CA ALA A 51 24.13 -14.71 0.20
C ALA A 51 24.77 -13.73 -0.80
N GLY A 52 25.17 -12.53 -0.35
CA GLY A 52 25.73 -11.48 -1.20
C GLY A 52 24.74 -10.81 -2.16
N LEU A 53 23.46 -10.78 -1.78
CA LEU A 53 22.37 -10.17 -2.54
C LEU A 53 21.74 -9.04 -1.73
N ASP A 54 21.23 -8.02 -2.42
CA ASP A 54 20.54 -6.90 -1.79
C ASP A 54 19.02 -7.03 -1.88
N LEU A 55 18.32 -6.56 -0.84
CA LEU A 55 16.87 -6.41 -0.83
C LEU A 55 16.51 -4.96 -0.53
N LEU A 56 15.70 -4.35 -1.41
CA LEU A 56 15.03 -3.09 -1.13
C LEU A 56 13.56 -3.36 -0.78
N ASP A 57 13.10 -2.77 0.31
CA ASP A 57 11.69 -2.73 0.71
C ASP A 57 11.02 -1.55 0.01
N CYS A 58 10.18 -1.83 -0.99
CA CYS A 58 9.67 -0.86 -1.95
C CYS A 58 8.14 -0.93 -2.15
N PRO A 59 7.30 -0.97 -1.11
CA PRO A 59 5.86 -1.05 -1.31
C PRO A 59 5.30 0.14 -2.09
N ILE A 60 4.19 -0.14 -2.80
CA ILE A 60 3.56 0.79 -3.73
C ILE A 60 2.33 1.44 -3.10
N SER A 61 2.15 2.74 -3.34
CA SER A 61 0.90 3.46 -3.14
C SER A 61 0.26 3.77 -4.49
N GLY A 62 -0.94 3.25 -4.70
CA GLY A 62 -1.72 3.36 -5.92
C GLY A 62 -2.55 2.11 -6.17
N THR A 63 -3.53 2.21 -7.07
CA THR A 63 -4.38 1.09 -7.51
C THR A 63 -3.76 0.39 -8.72
N GLY A 64 -4.24 -0.81 -9.04
CA GLY A 64 -3.82 -1.51 -10.25
C GLY A 64 -4.08 -0.71 -11.53
N GLN A 65 -5.12 0.14 -11.57
CA GLN A 65 -5.37 1.02 -12.70
C GLN A 65 -4.30 2.12 -12.81
N GLN A 66 -3.92 2.72 -11.69
CA GLN A 66 -2.83 3.72 -11.65
C GLN A 66 -1.47 3.10 -12.02
N ALA A 67 -1.23 1.85 -11.64
CA ALA A 67 -0.01 1.14 -12.02
C ALA A 67 0.14 0.98 -13.54
N LYS A 68 -0.96 0.78 -14.27
CA LYS A 68 -0.93 0.67 -15.74
C LYS A 68 -0.47 1.94 -16.44
N THR A 69 -0.65 3.09 -15.82
CA THR A 69 -0.29 4.41 -16.33
C THR A 69 0.96 5.00 -15.67
N GLY A 70 1.60 4.26 -14.75
CA GLY A 70 2.74 4.73 -13.97
C GLY A 70 2.37 5.78 -12.90
N ASP A 71 1.07 6.03 -12.63
CA ASP A 71 0.61 6.99 -11.59
C ASP A 71 0.64 6.35 -10.21
N ILE A 72 1.75 5.76 -9.85
CA ILE A 72 2.02 5.15 -8.54
C ILE A 72 3.18 5.84 -7.83
N VAL A 73 3.17 5.75 -6.52
CA VAL A 73 4.23 6.24 -5.64
C VAL A 73 4.92 5.06 -4.97
N LEU A 74 6.24 5.06 -4.99
CA LEU A 74 7.08 4.03 -4.39
C LEU A 74 7.63 4.52 -3.04
N PHE A 75 7.49 3.71 -2.00
CA PHE A 75 8.05 3.94 -0.67
C PHE A 75 9.28 3.05 -0.49
N ALA A 76 10.44 3.50 -0.97
CA ALA A 76 11.64 2.67 -0.99
C ALA A 76 12.48 2.86 0.28
N SER A 77 12.99 1.75 0.82
CA SER A 77 13.89 1.75 1.97
C SER A 77 14.90 0.61 1.91
N GLY A 78 16.06 0.79 2.55
CA GLY A 78 17.19 -0.13 2.52
C GLY A 78 18.51 0.61 2.28
N ASP A 79 19.48 -0.04 1.67
CA ASP A 79 20.76 0.60 1.37
C ASP A 79 20.59 1.75 0.37
N GLN A 80 21.19 2.90 0.69
CA GLN A 80 21.05 4.12 -0.11
C GLN A 80 21.76 4.03 -1.46
N THR A 81 22.86 3.32 -1.53
CA THR A 81 23.61 3.12 -2.77
C THR A 81 22.79 2.26 -3.73
N VAL A 82 22.27 1.15 -3.21
CA VAL A 82 21.39 0.24 -3.97
C VAL A 82 20.12 0.96 -4.46
N PHE A 83 19.50 1.81 -3.62
CA PHE A 83 18.39 2.66 -4.06
C PHE A 83 18.78 3.60 -5.21
N SER A 84 19.95 4.23 -5.12
CA SER A 84 20.42 5.16 -6.15
C SER A 84 20.68 4.45 -7.48
N ASP A 85 21.26 3.27 -7.45
CA ASP A 85 21.51 2.43 -8.63
C ASP A 85 20.21 1.99 -9.31
N CYS A 86 19.14 1.78 -8.52
CA CYS A 86 17.81 1.43 -9.01
C CYS A 86 16.99 2.63 -9.54
N SER A 87 17.47 3.86 -9.41
CA SER A 87 16.70 5.08 -9.68
C SER A 87 16.12 5.15 -11.10
N THR A 88 16.84 4.68 -12.10
CA THR A 88 16.37 4.63 -13.49
C THR A 88 15.23 3.63 -13.67
N ILE A 89 15.30 2.49 -12.97
CA ILE A 89 14.25 1.48 -12.99
C ILE A 89 12.98 2.04 -12.35
N PHE A 90 13.09 2.69 -11.18
CA PHE A 90 11.94 3.31 -10.51
C PHE A 90 11.21 4.31 -11.41
N LYS A 91 11.95 5.18 -12.10
CA LYS A 91 11.39 6.17 -13.04
C LYS A 91 10.68 5.56 -14.25
N SER A 92 10.95 4.30 -14.57
CA SER A 92 10.31 3.63 -15.71
C SER A 92 8.87 3.17 -15.44
N PHE A 93 8.48 3.03 -14.16
CA PHE A 93 7.16 2.51 -13.79
C PHE A 93 6.45 3.30 -12.68
N ALA A 94 7.13 4.20 -11.98
CA ALA A 94 6.55 4.99 -10.90
C ALA A 94 6.69 6.49 -11.19
N LYS A 95 5.62 7.24 -10.91
CA LYS A 95 5.60 8.71 -11.01
C LYS A 95 6.58 9.36 -10.04
N GLN A 96 6.70 8.77 -8.85
CA GLN A 96 7.54 9.28 -7.77
C GLN A 96 8.06 8.11 -6.94
N SER A 97 9.33 8.17 -6.54
CA SER A 97 9.94 7.29 -5.55
C SER A 97 10.52 8.10 -4.41
N TYR A 98 10.23 7.70 -3.18
CA TYR A 98 10.77 8.30 -1.96
C TYR A 98 11.75 7.33 -1.31
N TYR A 99 12.96 7.79 -1.02
CA TYR A 99 13.89 7.06 -0.17
C TYR A 99 13.60 7.37 1.30
N LEU A 100 13.31 6.33 2.08
CA LEU A 100 12.84 6.43 3.46
C LEU A 100 13.87 5.93 4.49
N GLY A 101 15.13 5.76 4.08
CA GLY A 101 16.21 5.36 4.97
C GLY A 101 16.26 3.85 5.22
N GLU A 102 16.37 3.45 6.49
CA GLU A 102 16.59 2.08 6.91
C GLU A 102 15.52 1.11 6.39
N PHE A 103 15.95 -0.13 6.07
CA PHE A 103 15.08 -1.21 5.59
C PHE A 103 13.85 -1.40 6.49
N GLY A 104 12.70 -1.54 5.86
CA GLY A 104 11.41 -1.66 6.53
C GLY A 104 10.67 -0.34 6.75
N ASN A 105 11.31 0.82 6.57
CA ASN A 105 10.61 2.11 6.65
C ASN A 105 9.62 2.30 5.51
N GLY A 106 9.84 1.69 4.33
CA GLY A 106 8.88 1.63 3.25
C GLY A 106 7.59 0.93 3.67
N THR A 107 7.72 -0.27 4.23
CA THR A 107 6.58 -1.04 4.78
C THR A 107 5.86 -0.27 5.89
N LYS A 108 6.57 0.33 6.85
CA LYS A 108 5.96 1.16 7.90
C LYS A 108 5.16 2.31 7.29
N MET A 109 5.73 3.03 6.32
CA MET A 109 5.03 4.12 5.62
C MET A 109 3.79 3.62 4.88
N LYS A 110 3.88 2.46 4.23
CA LYS A 110 2.74 1.84 3.54
C LYS A 110 1.61 1.49 4.51
N LEU A 111 1.90 0.91 5.66
CA LEU A 111 0.90 0.56 6.67
C LEU A 111 0.22 1.83 7.22
N ILE A 112 0.98 2.89 7.50
CA ILE A 112 0.43 4.19 7.93
C ILE A 112 -0.44 4.82 6.82
N ALA A 113 0.02 4.78 5.57
CA ALA A 113 -0.78 5.27 4.44
C ALA A 113 -2.09 4.47 4.29
N ASN A 114 -2.03 3.14 4.42
CA ASN A 114 -3.22 2.30 4.32
C ASN A 114 -4.18 2.49 5.51
N LEU A 115 -3.68 2.78 6.71
CA LEU A 115 -4.51 3.21 7.85
C LEU A 115 -5.34 4.46 7.48
N LEU A 116 -4.72 5.47 6.87
CA LEU A 116 -5.43 6.66 6.41
C LEU A 116 -6.43 6.34 5.30
N VAL A 117 -6.08 5.45 4.37
CA VAL A 117 -7.04 4.97 3.33
C VAL A 117 -8.27 4.34 3.97
N ALA A 118 -8.10 3.48 4.98
CA ALA A 118 -9.21 2.84 5.68
C ALA A 118 -10.16 3.87 6.30
N ILE A 119 -9.62 4.81 7.06
CA ILE A 119 -10.39 5.84 7.77
C ILE A 119 -11.09 6.79 6.78
N HIS A 120 -10.34 7.31 5.81
CA HIS A 120 -10.89 8.27 4.85
C HIS A 120 -11.95 7.65 3.93
N ASN A 121 -11.83 6.39 3.58
CA ASN A 121 -12.83 5.71 2.76
C ASN A 121 -14.18 5.58 3.51
N VAL A 122 -14.15 5.16 4.78
CA VAL A 122 -15.35 5.09 5.64
C VAL A 122 -15.92 6.48 5.87
N ALA A 123 -15.10 7.46 6.23
CA ALA A 123 -15.55 8.84 6.41
C ALA A 123 -16.20 9.42 5.15
N SER A 124 -15.67 9.11 3.97
CA SER A 124 -16.25 9.51 2.68
C SER A 124 -17.61 8.85 2.46
N ALA A 125 -17.76 7.57 2.77
CA ALA A 125 -19.03 6.85 2.62
C ALA A 125 -20.12 7.39 3.55
N GLU A 126 -19.77 7.71 4.79
CA GLU A 126 -20.68 8.34 5.75
C GLU A 126 -21.12 9.73 5.26
N ALA A 127 -20.16 10.57 4.81
CA ALA A 127 -20.45 11.91 4.31
C ALA A 127 -21.37 11.88 3.08
N VAL A 128 -21.08 11.01 2.09
CA VAL A 128 -21.92 10.82 0.89
C VAL A 128 -23.32 10.35 1.28
N THR A 129 -23.41 9.38 2.20
CA THR A 129 -24.70 8.85 2.65
C THR A 129 -25.53 9.92 3.38
N LEU A 130 -24.89 10.71 4.25
CA LEU A 130 -25.55 11.79 4.97
C LEU A 130 -26.04 12.87 4.00
N ALA A 131 -25.23 13.28 3.04
CA ALA A 131 -25.58 14.27 2.03
C ALA A 131 -26.79 13.80 1.18
N LYS A 132 -26.77 12.55 0.68
CA LYS A 132 -27.90 11.95 -0.05
C LYS A 132 -29.19 11.98 0.78
N LYS A 133 -29.13 11.55 2.04
CA LYS A 133 -30.29 11.50 2.94
C LYS A 133 -30.80 12.88 3.36
N SER A 134 -29.94 13.89 3.38
CA SER A 134 -30.31 15.29 3.65
C SER A 134 -30.95 15.99 2.44
N GLY A 135 -30.97 15.36 1.26
CA GLY A 135 -31.52 15.94 0.05
C GLY A 135 -30.65 16.99 -0.62
N LEU A 136 -29.32 16.99 -0.33
CA LEU A 136 -28.38 17.87 -1.01
C LEU A 136 -28.21 17.43 -2.48
N ASP A 137 -27.97 18.40 -3.35
CA ASP A 137 -27.48 18.13 -4.69
C ASP A 137 -26.08 17.49 -4.62
N MET A 138 -25.91 16.32 -5.21
CA MET A 138 -24.70 15.54 -5.03
C MET A 138 -23.52 16.05 -5.86
N GLU A 139 -23.78 16.71 -6.98
CA GLU A 139 -22.73 17.34 -7.78
C GLU A 139 -22.16 18.54 -7.04
N GLN A 140 -23.04 19.41 -6.54
CA GLN A 140 -22.66 20.55 -5.71
C GLN A 140 -21.97 20.12 -4.41
N PHE A 141 -22.47 19.07 -3.75
CA PHE A 141 -21.83 18.51 -2.56
C PHE A 141 -20.38 18.10 -2.84
N TYR A 142 -20.15 17.34 -3.94
CA TYR A 142 -18.81 16.91 -4.31
C TYR A 142 -17.89 18.11 -4.60
N GLU A 143 -18.34 19.08 -5.37
CA GLU A 143 -17.58 20.29 -5.73
C GLU A 143 -17.15 21.06 -4.47
N VAL A 144 -18.11 21.32 -3.57
CA VAL A 144 -17.86 22.10 -2.34
C VAL A 144 -16.88 21.38 -1.41
N ILE A 145 -17.09 20.07 -1.15
CA ILE A 145 -16.18 19.32 -0.28
C ILE A 145 -14.79 19.20 -0.91
N SER A 146 -14.70 18.89 -2.21
CA SER A 146 -13.40 18.71 -2.89
C SER A 146 -12.57 20.01 -2.91
N SER A 147 -13.21 21.17 -2.96
CA SER A 147 -12.54 22.47 -2.92
C SER A 147 -12.23 22.98 -1.52
N SER A 148 -12.71 22.30 -0.49
CA SER A 148 -12.59 22.73 0.91
C SER A 148 -11.46 22.00 1.67
N PRO A 149 -11.01 22.53 2.82
CA PRO A 149 -10.05 21.85 3.70
C PRO A 149 -10.55 20.53 4.29
N CYS A 150 -11.85 20.23 4.17
CA CYS A 150 -12.46 18.97 4.62
C CYS A 150 -12.21 17.80 3.67
N SER A 151 -11.66 18.07 2.48
CA SER A 151 -11.37 17.04 1.49
C SER A 151 -10.19 16.15 1.89
N SER A 152 -10.14 14.98 1.27
CA SER A 152 -8.95 14.12 1.22
C SER A 152 -8.80 13.58 -0.20
N LYS A 153 -7.58 13.17 -0.57
CA LYS A 153 -7.37 12.53 -1.88
C LYS A 153 -8.21 11.26 -2.05
N ILE A 154 -8.49 10.56 -0.97
CA ILE A 154 -9.39 9.39 -0.98
C ILE A 154 -10.84 9.82 -1.24
N PHE A 155 -11.32 10.91 -0.63
CA PHE A 155 -12.64 11.45 -0.93
C PHE A 155 -12.76 11.81 -2.42
N GLU A 156 -11.79 12.57 -2.96
CA GLU A 156 -11.80 12.97 -4.38
C GLU A 156 -11.86 11.76 -5.34
N LEU A 157 -11.16 10.66 -5.00
CA LEU A 157 -11.12 9.47 -5.84
C LEU A 157 -12.34 8.54 -5.67
N ARG A 158 -12.96 8.51 -4.48
CA ARG A 158 -13.98 7.52 -4.13
C ARG A 158 -15.39 8.07 -4.08
N ALA A 159 -15.58 9.33 -3.68
CA ALA A 159 -16.91 9.91 -3.57
C ALA A 159 -17.69 9.91 -4.90
N PRO A 160 -17.09 10.19 -6.07
CA PRO A 160 -17.82 10.05 -7.33
C PRO A 160 -18.38 8.65 -7.55
N LEU A 161 -17.59 7.60 -7.29
CA LEU A 161 -18.02 6.22 -7.42
C LEU A 161 -19.20 5.88 -6.48
N MET A 162 -19.18 6.43 -5.24
CA MET A 162 -20.22 6.26 -4.24
C MET A 162 -21.48 7.05 -4.60
N ILE A 163 -21.33 8.22 -5.20
CA ILE A 163 -22.44 9.06 -5.68
C ILE A 163 -23.18 8.36 -6.81
N ASP A 164 -22.44 7.82 -7.78
CA ASP A 164 -22.97 7.18 -8.98
C ASP A 164 -23.32 5.71 -8.77
N ASN A 165 -23.03 5.13 -7.59
CA ASN A 165 -23.13 3.70 -7.29
C ASN A 165 -22.36 2.82 -8.30
N THR A 166 -21.20 3.29 -8.77
CA THR A 166 -20.37 2.61 -9.76
C THR A 166 -19.21 1.90 -9.04
N TYR A 167 -19.41 0.62 -8.73
CA TYR A 167 -18.43 -0.16 -7.95
C TYR A 167 -17.67 -1.19 -8.77
N GLU A 168 -18.06 -1.41 -10.04
CA GLU A 168 -17.38 -2.35 -10.94
C GLU A 168 -16.73 -1.63 -12.14
N PRO A 169 -15.50 -2.02 -12.52
CA PRO A 169 -14.67 -3.02 -11.86
C PRO A 169 -14.11 -2.50 -10.51
N ALA A 170 -14.06 -3.39 -9.51
CA ALA A 170 -13.59 -3.02 -8.18
C ALA A 170 -12.13 -2.52 -8.22
N THR A 171 -11.90 -1.31 -7.70
CA THR A 171 -10.56 -0.71 -7.61
C THR A 171 -9.79 -1.14 -6.36
N MET A 172 -10.52 -1.66 -5.36
CA MET A 172 -10.00 -2.26 -4.14
C MET A 172 -10.98 -3.38 -3.73
N LYS A 173 -10.52 -4.62 -3.77
CA LYS A 173 -11.31 -5.78 -3.34
C LYS A 173 -11.24 -5.91 -1.83
N LEU A 174 -12.40 -6.02 -1.18
CA LEU A 174 -12.48 -6.02 0.29
C LEU A 174 -11.91 -7.28 0.94
N ASP A 175 -12.01 -8.43 0.28
CA ASP A 175 -11.38 -9.69 0.71
C ASP A 175 -9.85 -9.57 0.78
N ILE A 176 -9.23 -8.98 -0.23
CA ILE A 176 -7.78 -8.73 -0.26
C ILE A 176 -7.40 -7.65 0.77
N TRP A 177 -8.27 -6.65 0.98
CA TRP A 177 -8.04 -5.57 1.91
C TRP A 177 -7.95 -6.02 3.38
N GLN A 178 -8.62 -7.11 3.75
CA GLN A 178 -8.57 -7.65 5.13
C GLN A 178 -7.14 -8.00 5.57
N LYS A 179 -6.32 -8.51 4.68
CA LYS A 179 -4.90 -8.76 4.95
C LYS A 179 -4.18 -7.48 5.38
N ASP A 180 -4.38 -6.39 4.64
CA ASP A 180 -3.71 -5.13 4.96
C ASP A 180 -4.23 -4.53 6.28
N MET A 181 -5.53 -4.68 6.57
CA MET A 181 -6.11 -4.26 7.86
C MET A 181 -5.51 -5.03 9.05
N GLN A 182 -5.31 -6.34 8.89
CA GLN A 182 -4.64 -7.15 9.90
C GLN A 182 -3.20 -6.69 10.13
N LEU A 183 -2.42 -6.47 9.05
CA LEU A 183 -1.03 -5.99 9.14
C LEU A 183 -0.94 -4.63 9.83
N ILE A 184 -1.89 -3.72 9.59
CA ILE A 184 -1.94 -2.41 10.26
C ILE A 184 -2.15 -2.59 11.77
N ARG A 185 -3.08 -3.47 12.17
CA ARG A 185 -3.35 -3.75 13.58
C ARG A 185 -2.12 -4.33 14.27
N GLU A 186 -1.53 -5.38 13.69
CA GLU A 186 -0.34 -6.03 14.22
C GLU A 186 0.83 -5.06 14.37
N PHE A 187 1.04 -4.21 13.36
CA PHE A 187 2.06 -3.17 13.41
C PHE A 187 1.81 -2.16 14.55
N ALA A 188 0.57 -1.67 14.68
CA ALA A 188 0.21 -0.72 15.74
C ALA A 188 0.38 -1.33 17.14
N ASP A 189 0.00 -2.59 17.33
CA ASP A 189 0.18 -3.33 18.59
C ASP A 189 1.66 -3.49 18.94
N ASN A 190 2.49 -3.86 17.97
CA ASN A 190 3.93 -4.01 18.13
C ASN A 190 4.62 -2.71 18.57
N VAL A 191 4.20 -1.56 18.04
CA VAL A 191 4.73 -0.24 18.43
C VAL A 191 3.94 0.40 19.58
N LYS A 192 2.93 -0.28 20.12
CA LYS A 192 2.06 0.18 21.22
C LYS A 192 1.37 1.52 20.92
N SER A 193 0.96 1.73 19.67
CA SER A 193 0.24 2.92 19.22
C SER A 193 -1.27 2.69 19.22
N PRO A 194 -2.08 3.47 19.96
CA PRO A 194 -3.53 3.35 19.87
C PRO A 194 -4.04 3.87 18.51
N ILE A 195 -4.91 3.10 17.88
CA ILE A 195 -5.52 3.45 16.58
C ILE A 195 -7.07 3.33 16.63
N PRO A 196 -7.75 4.06 17.55
CA PRO A 196 -9.20 3.87 17.82
C PRO A 196 -10.08 4.18 16.59
N LEU A 197 -9.76 5.19 15.78
CA LEU A 197 -10.53 5.50 14.57
C LEU A 197 -10.43 4.36 13.55
N PHE A 198 -9.25 3.80 13.35
CA PHE A 198 -9.07 2.65 12.48
C PHE A 198 -9.87 1.44 12.98
N ALA A 199 -9.80 1.15 14.28
CA ALA A 199 -10.52 0.03 14.88
C ALA A 199 -12.05 0.12 14.66
N THR A 200 -12.63 1.33 14.64
CA THR A 200 -14.06 1.50 14.32
C THR A 200 -14.41 1.22 12.87
N THR A 201 -13.46 1.27 11.95
CA THR A 201 -13.71 0.96 10.53
C THR A 201 -13.77 -0.54 10.24
N GLU A 202 -13.13 -1.38 11.04
CA GLU A 202 -13.00 -2.82 10.79
C GLU A 202 -14.35 -3.55 10.67
N PRO A 203 -15.29 -3.39 11.62
CA PRO A 203 -16.61 -4.04 11.50
C PRO A 203 -17.41 -3.55 10.27
N LEU A 204 -17.18 -2.32 9.81
CA LEU A 204 -17.83 -1.78 8.62
C LEU A 204 -17.29 -2.41 7.34
N TYR A 205 -15.99 -2.65 7.27
CA TYR A 205 -15.39 -3.40 6.16
C TYR A 205 -15.82 -4.86 6.15
N GLN A 206 -15.94 -5.49 7.34
CA GLN A 206 -16.43 -6.87 7.43
C GLN A 206 -17.89 -6.97 6.96
N ALA A 207 -18.76 -6.09 7.43
CA ALA A 207 -20.18 -6.06 7.01
C ALA A 207 -20.38 -5.79 5.51
N ALA A 208 -19.37 -5.25 4.82
CA ALA A 208 -19.42 -5.01 3.39
C ALA A 208 -18.93 -6.21 2.54
N ILE A 209 -18.39 -7.26 3.18
CA ILE A 209 -18.00 -8.53 2.54
C ILE A 209 -19.16 -9.53 2.60
N ASP A 210 -19.93 -9.53 3.70
CA ASP A 210 -21.07 -10.41 3.95
C ASP A 210 -22.29 -10.03 3.08
#